data_964a8841898ada67ec6528f30e52088b
#
_entry.id   964a8841898ada67ec6528f30e52088b
#
_cell.length_a   1.000
_cell.length_b   1.000
_cell.length_c   1.000
_cell.angle_alpha   90.00
_cell.angle_beta   90.00
_cell.angle_gamma   90.00
#
_symmetry.space_group_name_H-M   'P 1'
#
loop_
_entity.id
_entity.type
_entity.pdbx_description
1 polymer ?
#
loop_
_entity_poly.entity_id
_entity_poly.type
_entity_poly.pdbx_seq_one_letter_code
_entity_poly.pdbx_strand_id
1 'polypeptide(L)'
;MSGYLELNAIKVTQPYGDFFQIVMSAENLLKCIFVNQAEVDDGEMSGVQRKESMPRALDIAKFIDSDEAAFPNSIILSVNHNEDGIPATEDEKWSFKQVEDDWYIITIPNINLRLCSVIDGQHRLLGFRYAKNKEIMLPCSVYDSLPPSNQATIFSTINFNQQKVPKSLAYRLFGYSLDDISREYWPPDLLAVYFSEKFSKTGEYPFYKRLKNRVLHEVIADDWSISSSVFIDGVLSLISKNPRSDRYTINAINSKGNNQGRGRLLDTNLKDNSPLRSFYIVNNDKAIEQILILYFNTVKEHFWTETAIQNGTVLVRTIGISALFRFLRTKLMDMSKINKENINELCLALRELDPLEFTDTNKYTSTTVGQGKVYNYLNDHVKI
;
A
#
# COMPACT_ATOMS: atom_id res chain seq x y z
N MET A 1 -4.00 -40.36 4.10
CA MET A 1 -5.31 -39.92 3.58
C MET A 1 -5.11 -39.63 2.11
N SER A 2 -5.94 -40.24 1.22
CA SER A 2 -5.83 -39.99 -0.23
C SER A 2 -6.08 -38.50 -0.47
N GLY A 3 -5.16 -37.81 -1.16
CA GLY A 3 -5.32 -36.40 -1.53
C GLY A 3 -6.35 -36.17 -2.65
N TYR A 4 -7.35 -37.07 -2.77
CA TYR A 4 -8.41 -36.99 -3.76
C TYR A 4 -9.36 -35.84 -3.47
N LEU A 5 -9.70 -35.06 -4.51
CA LEU A 5 -10.63 -33.95 -4.41
C LEU A 5 -11.50 -33.86 -5.68
N GLU A 6 -12.79 -33.63 -5.52
CA GLU A 6 -13.71 -33.28 -6.60
C GLU A 6 -14.23 -31.85 -6.42
N LEU A 7 -14.27 -31.08 -7.51
CA LEU A 7 -14.72 -29.69 -7.51
C LEU A 7 -15.73 -29.46 -8.63
N ASN A 8 -16.78 -28.74 -8.32
CA ASN A 8 -17.68 -28.19 -9.33
C ASN A 8 -16.98 -27.07 -10.09
N ALA A 9 -17.15 -27.05 -11.39
CA ALA A 9 -16.54 -26.06 -12.27
C ALA A 9 -17.52 -25.54 -13.31
N ILE A 10 -17.31 -24.30 -13.74
CA ILE A 10 -18.02 -23.72 -14.88
C ILE A 10 -16.98 -23.45 -15.96
N LYS A 11 -17.21 -23.97 -17.17
CA LYS A 11 -16.38 -23.68 -18.33
C LYS A 11 -16.66 -22.25 -18.83
N VAL A 12 -15.60 -21.50 -19.09
CA VAL A 12 -15.66 -20.16 -19.66
C VAL A 12 -14.88 -20.17 -20.96
N THR A 13 -15.57 -19.87 -22.07
CA THR A 13 -14.98 -19.82 -23.40
C THR A 13 -14.60 -18.38 -23.76
N GLN A 14 -13.33 -18.16 -24.11
CA GLN A 14 -12.80 -16.85 -24.56
C GLN A 14 -11.96 -17.02 -25.82
N PRO A 15 -11.73 -15.94 -26.61
CA PRO A 15 -10.93 -16.02 -27.86
C PRO A 15 -9.51 -16.55 -27.66
N TYR A 16 -8.90 -16.35 -26.51
CA TYR A 16 -7.56 -16.84 -26.19
C TYR A 16 -7.54 -18.30 -25.76
N GLY A 17 -8.66 -18.87 -25.38
CA GLY A 17 -8.82 -20.25 -24.92
C GLY A 17 -9.84 -20.42 -23.83
N ASP A 18 -10.21 -21.65 -23.58
CA ASP A 18 -11.14 -22.03 -22.54
C ASP A 18 -10.43 -22.17 -21.20
N PHE A 19 -11.13 -21.80 -20.12
CA PHE A 19 -10.71 -22.09 -18.76
C PHE A 19 -11.90 -22.47 -17.88
N PHE A 20 -11.62 -23.04 -16.72
CA PHE A 20 -12.64 -23.48 -15.79
C PHE A 20 -12.60 -22.63 -14.52
N GLN A 21 -13.75 -22.06 -14.15
CA GLN A 21 -13.90 -21.31 -12.92
C GLN A 21 -14.26 -22.28 -11.80
N ILE A 22 -13.42 -22.32 -10.76
CA ILE A 22 -13.63 -23.15 -9.55
C ILE A 22 -13.47 -22.31 -8.28
N VAL A 23 -13.83 -22.89 -7.15
CA VAL A 23 -13.56 -22.36 -5.82
C VAL A 23 -12.81 -23.41 -5.00
N MET A 24 -11.67 -23.03 -4.43
CA MET A 24 -10.82 -23.92 -3.64
C MET A 24 -10.28 -23.21 -2.40
N SER A 25 -10.13 -23.92 -1.27
CA SER A 25 -9.51 -23.35 -0.09
C SER A 25 -8.03 -23.02 -0.33
N ALA A 26 -7.54 -21.95 0.30
CA ALA A 26 -6.13 -21.58 0.21
C ALA A 26 -5.22 -22.72 0.69
N GLU A 27 -5.64 -23.48 1.69
CA GLU A 27 -4.91 -24.67 2.18
C GLU A 27 -4.69 -25.70 1.07
N ASN A 28 -5.74 -26.05 0.33
CA ASN A 28 -5.65 -27.01 -0.77
C ASN A 28 -4.81 -26.48 -1.94
N LEU A 29 -4.96 -25.20 -2.28
CA LEU A 29 -4.12 -24.56 -3.29
C LEU A 29 -2.63 -24.66 -2.94
N LEU A 30 -2.26 -24.36 -1.70
CA LEU A 30 -0.87 -24.42 -1.24
C LEU A 30 -0.25 -25.83 -1.35
N LYS A 31 -1.05 -26.89 -1.37
CA LYS A 31 -0.58 -28.27 -1.54
C LYS A 31 -0.22 -28.62 -2.98
N CYS A 32 -0.98 -28.10 -3.95
CA CYS A 32 -0.85 -28.50 -5.37
C CYS A 32 -0.03 -27.53 -6.23
N ILE A 33 0.23 -26.30 -5.77
CA ILE A 33 0.88 -25.27 -6.57
C ILE A 33 2.40 -25.36 -6.55
N PHE A 34 2.99 -24.88 -7.65
CA PHE A 34 4.35 -24.39 -7.74
C PHE A 34 4.38 -23.01 -8.41
N VAL A 35 5.48 -22.29 -8.25
CA VAL A 35 5.68 -20.93 -8.78
C VAL A 35 6.94 -20.95 -9.63
N ASN A 36 6.81 -20.68 -10.94
CA ASN A 36 7.93 -20.54 -11.86
C ASN A 36 8.60 -19.18 -11.62
N GLN A 37 9.64 -19.15 -10.79
CA GLN A 37 10.43 -17.94 -10.56
C GLN A 37 11.29 -17.64 -11.79
N ALA A 38 11.40 -16.33 -12.10
CA ALA A 38 12.33 -15.90 -13.15
C ALA A 38 13.77 -16.04 -12.64
N GLU A 39 14.53 -16.93 -13.21
CA GLU A 39 15.97 -17.06 -13.02
C GLU A 39 16.67 -16.70 -14.33
N VAL A 40 17.78 -16.01 -14.23
CA VAL A 40 18.67 -15.72 -15.37
C VAL A 40 19.89 -16.60 -15.19
N ASP A 41 19.98 -17.64 -16.00
CA ASP A 41 21.15 -18.51 -16.06
C ASP A 41 21.78 -18.40 -17.45
N ASP A 42 23.09 -18.15 -17.54
CA ASP A 42 23.89 -17.97 -18.76
C ASP A 42 23.28 -17.03 -19.84
N GLY A 43 22.53 -16.00 -19.43
CA GLY A 43 21.95 -15.02 -20.34
C GLY A 43 20.58 -15.41 -20.91
N GLU A 44 20.08 -16.59 -20.60
CA GLU A 44 18.70 -16.99 -20.89
C GLU A 44 17.81 -16.77 -19.67
N MET A 45 16.65 -16.16 -19.89
CA MET A 45 15.66 -15.90 -18.85
C MET A 45 14.71 -17.11 -18.77
N SER A 46 14.85 -17.93 -17.72
CA SER A 46 13.92 -18.98 -17.35
C SER A 46 12.95 -18.49 -16.29
N GLY A 47 11.65 -18.81 -16.43
CA GLY A 47 10.60 -18.36 -15.51
C GLY A 47 10.06 -16.95 -15.80
N VAL A 48 8.89 -16.64 -15.26
CA VAL A 48 8.11 -15.44 -15.61
C VAL A 48 7.89 -14.50 -14.43
N GLN A 49 8.25 -14.90 -13.20
CA GLN A 49 7.80 -14.20 -12.00
C GLN A 49 8.95 -13.65 -11.15
N ARG A 50 8.70 -12.49 -10.50
CA ARG A 50 9.67 -11.81 -9.63
C ARG A 50 9.96 -12.61 -8.35
N LYS A 51 11.20 -12.46 -7.82
CA LYS A 51 11.58 -13.02 -6.51
C LYS A 51 10.60 -12.62 -5.40
N GLU A 52 10.35 -13.57 -4.52
CA GLU A 52 9.47 -13.40 -3.36
C GLU A 52 9.96 -12.28 -2.43
N SER A 53 9.03 -11.41 -1.99
CA SER A 53 9.31 -10.36 -1.02
C SER A 53 8.69 -10.74 0.32
N MET A 54 9.53 -11.19 1.25
CA MET A 54 9.09 -11.57 2.60
C MET A 54 8.30 -10.47 3.32
N PRO A 55 8.74 -9.19 3.34
CA PRO A 55 7.97 -8.14 3.99
C PRO A 55 6.54 -8.01 3.41
N ARG A 56 6.40 -8.11 2.07
CA ARG A 56 5.10 -8.05 1.40
C ARG A 56 4.23 -9.26 1.74
N ALA A 57 4.82 -10.45 1.84
CA ALA A 57 4.10 -11.66 2.22
C ALA A 57 3.53 -11.56 3.64
N LEU A 58 4.31 -11.05 4.59
CA LEU A 58 3.86 -10.83 5.96
C LEU A 58 2.78 -9.76 6.08
N ASP A 59 2.83 -8.70 5.28
CA ASP A 59 1.76 -7.69 5.23
C ASP A 59 0.46 -8.28 4.67
N ILE A 60 0.54 -9.13 3.64
CA ILE A 60 -0.62 -9.85 3.10
C ILE A 60 -1.16 -10.87 4.12
N ALA A 61 -0.29 -11.57 4.86
CA ALA A 61 -0.72 -12.50 5.90
C ALA A 61 -1.53 -11.80 7.00
N LYS A 62 -1.12 -10.60 7.42
CA LYS A 62 -1.89 -9.79 8.38
C LYS A 62 -3.25 -9.38 7.82
N PHE A 63 -3.31 -9.03 6.53
CA PHE A 63 -4.58 -8.75 5.88
C PHE A 63 -5.49 -9.99 5.85
N ILE A 64 -4.94 -11.17 5.50
CA ILE A 64 -5.68 -12.44 5.50
C ILE A 64 -6.28 -12.74 6.88
N ASP A 65 -5.53 -12.47 7.94
CA ASP A 65 -5.94 -12.71 9.32
C ASP A 65 -6.85 -11.60 9.89
N SER A 66 -7.19 -10.57 9.10
CA SER A 66 -8.07 -9.47 9.50
C SER A 66 -9.51 -9.69 9.06
N ASP A 67 -10.45 -8.97 9.68
CA ASP A 67 -11.87 -9.00 9.31
C ASP A 67 -12.15 -8.27 7.96
N GLU A 68 -11.16 -7.56 7.41
CA GLU A 68 -11.24 -6.91 6.09
C GLU A 68 -10.83 -7.84 4.93
N ALA A 69 -10.44 -9.09 5.22
CA ALA A 69 -9.93 -10.02 4.21
C ALA A 69 -10.97 -10.33 3.13
N ALA A 70 -10.72 -9.87 1.91
CA ALA A 70 -11.58 -10.13 0.75
C ALA A 70 -10.72 -10.39 -0.49
N PHE A 71 -10.98 -11.52 -1.15
CA PHE A 71 -10.25 -11.97 -2.35
C PHE A 71 -11.21 -12.32 -3.50
N PRO A 72 -11.93 -11.31 -4.07
CA PRO A 72 -12.88 -11.56 -5.15
C PRO A 72 -12.20 -11.86 -6.50
N ASN A 73 -10.93 -11.47 -6.66
CA ASN A 73 -10.21 -11.71 -7.90
C ASN A 73 -9.66 -13.14 -7.95
N SER A 74 -9.89 -13.84 -9.06
CA SER A 74 -9.42 -15.22 -9.27
C SER A 74 -7.89 -15.33 -9.16
N ILE A 75 -7.43 -16.46 -8.62
CA ILE A 75 -6.08 -16.96 -8.83
C ILE A 75 -6.08 -17.62 -10.21
N ILE A 76 -5.09 -17.31 -11.04
CA ILE A 76 -5.01 -17.87 -12.40
C ILE A 76 -3.98 -18.98 -12.41
N LEU A 77 -4.40 -20.15 -12.86
CA LEU A 77 -3.66 -21.39 -12.74
C LEU A 77 -3.58 -22.10 -14.10
N SER A 78 -2.48 -22.81 -14.32
CA SER A 78 -2.39 -23.85 -15.35
C SER A 78 -2.03 -25.18 -14.70
N VAL A 79 -2.72 -26.24 -15.06
CA VAL A 79 -2.56 -27.57 -14.43
C VAL A 79 -1.98 -28.59 -15.40
N ASN A 80 -1.74 -29.80 -14.88
CA ASN A 80 -1.32 -30.98 -15.63
C ASN A 80 0.13 -30.94 -16.16
N HIS A 81 1.00 -30.18 -15.49
CA HIS A 81 2.46 -30.26 -15.68
C HIS A 81 3.18 -29.96 -14.37
N ASN A 82 4.38 -30.47 -14.19
CA ASN A 82 5.21 -30.21 -13.03
C ASN A 82 6.04 -28.92 -13.21
N GLU A 83 6.90 -28.59 -12.23
CA GLU A 83 7.75 -27.40 -12.26
C GLU A 83 8.80 -27.39 -13.38
N ASP A 84 9.18 -28.56 -13.90
CA ASP A 84 10.08 -28.71 -15.04
C ASP A 84 9.35 -28.63 -16.40
N GLY A 85 8.04 -28.40 -16.39
CA GLY A 85 7.21 -28.36 -17.59
C GLY A 85 6.85 -29.75 -18.16
N ILE A 86 7.14 -30.84 -17.44
CA ILE A 86 6.83 -32.20 -17.86
C ILE A 86 5.33 -32.46 -17.64
N PRO A 87 4.60 -32.93 -18.67
CA PRO A 87 3.19 -33.27 -18.53
C PRO A 87 2.97 -34.37 -17.47
N ALA A 88 1.87 -34.23 -16.71
CA ALA A 88 1.44 -35.26 -15.77
C ALA A 88 1.02 -36.55 -16.49
N THR A 89 1.18 -37.68 -15.82
CA THR A 89 0.71 -38.97 -16.30
C THR A 89 -0.82 -39.05 -16.26
N GLU A 90 -1.41 -40.00 -17.00
CA GLU A 90 -2.89 -40.17 -17.04
C GLU A 90 -3.50 -40.37 -15.65
N ASP A 91 -2.79 -41.07 -14.75
CA ASP A 91 -3.28 -41.40 -13.38
C ASP A 91 -3.08 -40.20 -12.41
N GLU A 92 -2.23 -39.22 -12.75
CA GLU A 92 -1.91 -38.08 -11.89
C GLU A 92 -2.64 -36.80 -12.29
N LYS A 93 -3.00 -36.69 -13.57
CA LYS A 93 -3.57 -35.45 -14.11
C LYS A 93 -4.94 -35.13 -13.55
N TRP A 94 -5.22 -33.85 -13.45
CA TRP A 94 -6.56 -33.35 -13.23
C TRP A 94 -7.42 -33.68 -14.44
N SER A 95 -8.59 -34.25 -14.22
CA SER A 95 -9.55 -34.59 -15.28
C SER A 95 -10.76 -33.68 -15.23
N PHE A 96 -11.31 -33.36 -16.41
CA PHE A 96 -12.41 -32.41 -16.60
C PHE A 96 -13.58 -33.17 -17.25
N LYS A 97 -14.58 -33.50 -16.47
CA LYS A 97 -15.76 -34.27 -16.93
C LYS A 97 -16.96 -33.33 -17.07
N GLN A 98 -17.47 -33.18 -18.28
CA GLN A 98 -18.69 -32.42 -18.53
C GLN A 98 -19.89 -33.15 -17.91
N VAL A 99 -20.75 -32.42 -17.20
CA VAL A 99 -21.97 -32.93 -16.59
C VAL A 99 -23.19 -32.47 -17.39
N GLU A 100 -23.28 -31.16 -17.64
CA GLU A 100 -24.37 -30.54 -18.40
C GLU A 100 -23.89 -29.14 -18.90
N ASP A 101 -24.16 -28.82 -20.17
CA ASP A 101 -23.77 -27.52 -20.80
C ASP A 101 -22.35 -27.11 -20.43
N ASP A 102 -22.20 -26.00 -19.71
CA ASP A 102 -20.91 -25.47 -19.23
C ASP A 102 -20.52 -25.96 -17.83
N TRP A 103 -21.28 -26.89 -17.27
CA TRP A 103 -21.02 -27.45 -15.96
C TRP A 103 -20.11 -28.69 -16.05
N TYR A 104 -19.05 -28.68 -15.25
CA TYR A 104 -18.02 -29.69 -15.18
C TYR A 104 -17.77 -30.16 -13.74
N ILE A 105 -17.27 -31.37 -13.61
CA ILE A 105 -16.61 -31.87 -12.40
C ILE A 105 -15.11 -31.99 -12.72
N ILE A 106 -14.29 -31.32 -11.92
CA ILE A 106 -12.84 -31.49 -11.97
C ILE A 106 -12.47 -32.49 -10.88
N THR A 107 -11.80 -33.56 -11.28
CA THR A 107 -11.27 -34.59 -10.36
C THR A 107 -9.76 -34.42 -10.23
N ILE A 108 -9.27 -34.26 -9.03
CA ILE A 108 -7.87 -34.18 -8.67
C ILE A 108 -7.48 -35.49 -7.97
N PRO A 109 -6.76 -36.41 -8.61
CA PRO A 109 -6.44 -37.70 -8.03
C PRO A 109 -5.61 -37.58 -6.76
N ASN A 110 -4.66 -36.64 -6.74
CA ASN A 110 -3.83 -36.40 -5.58
C ASN A 110 -3.44 -34.91 -5.49
N ILE A 111 -4.06 -34.17 -4.58
CA ILE A 111 -3.80 -32.75 -4.35
C ILE A 111 -2.36 -32.43 -3.88
N ASN A 112 -1.63 -33.42 -3.38
CA ASN A 112 -0.27 -33.22 -2.90
C ASN A 112 0.77 -33.27 -4.02
N LEU A 113 0.37 -33.63 -5.25
CA LEU A 113 1.21 -33.50 -6.43
C LEU A 113 1.26 -32.04 -6.85
N ARG A 114 2.45 -31.54 -7.09
CA ARG A 114 2.69 -30.16 -7.54
C ARG A 114 2.55 -30.09 -9.06
N LEU A 115 1.32 -30.15 -9.52
CA LEU A 115 0.96 -30.15 -10.95
C LEU A 115 0.23 -28.87 -11.37
N CYS A 116 0.28 -27.82 -10.55
CA CYS A 116 -0.44 -26.59 -10.76
C CYS A 116 0.49 -25.38 -10.73
N SER A 117 0.74 -24.78 -11.90
CA SER A 117 1.48 -23.55 -12.05
C SER A 117 0.62 -22.33 -11.74
N VAL A 118 1.16 -21.37 -10.98
CA VAL A 118 0.48 -20.09 -10.70
C VAL A 118 0.86 -19.07 -11.76
N ILE A 119 -0.09 -18.66 -12.60
CA ILE A 119 0.10 -17.60 -13.59
C ILE A 119 -0.06 -16.22 -12.94
N ASP A 120 -1.14 -15.98 -12.17
CA ASP A 120 -1.34 -14.76 -11.37
C ASP A 120 -1.88 -15.09 -9.97
N GLY A 121 -1.53 -14.26 -9.00
CA GLY A 121 -1.94 -14.42 -7.61
C GLY A 121 -0.86 -14.98 -6.68
N GLN A 122 0.37 -15.18 -7.15
CA GLN A 122 1.49 -15.72 -6.35
C GLN A 122 1.70 -14.99 -5.03
N HIS A 123 1.64 -13.66 -5.01
CA HIS A 123 1.83 -12.87 -3.78
C HIS A 123 0.71 -13.09 -2.76
N ARG A 124 -0.52 -13.34 -3.24
CA ARG A 124 -1.65 -13.70 -2.38
C ARG A 124 -1.41 -15.05 -1.73
N LEU A 125 -1.07 -16.06 -2.54
CA LEU A 125 -0.77 -17.42 -2.08
C LEU A 125 0.45 -17.45 -1.15
N LEU A 126 1.49 -16.65 -1.44
CA LEU A 126 2.62 -16.50 -0.53
C LEU A 126 2.20 -15.94 0.84
N GLY A 127 1.28 -14.96 0.87
CA GLY A 127 0.70 -14.46 2.12
C GLY A 127 0.00 -15.56 2.92
N PHE A 128 -0.75 -16.44 2.26
CA PHE A 128 -1.42 -17.57 2.91
C PHE A 128 -0.45 -18.59 3.54
N ARG A 129 0.80 -18.70 3.07
CA ARG A 129 1.80 -19.55 3.74
C ARG A 129 2.08 -19.09 5.18
N TYR A 130 2.01 -17.77 5.44
CA TYR A 130 2.31 -17.15 6.73
C TYR A 130 1.05 -16.76 7.53
N ALA A 131 -0.13 -16.79 6.92
CA ALA A 131 -1.39 -16.52 7.58
C ALA A 131 -1.84 -17.69 8.48
N LYS A 132 -2.61 -17.38 9.52
CA LYS A 132 -3.24 -18.36 10.40
C LYS A 132 -4.47 -18.96 9.75
N ASN A 133 -5.30 -18.12 9.11
CA ASN A 133 -6.52 -18.54 8.43
C ASN A 133 -6.22 -19.00 7.00
N LYS A 134 -6.17 -20.31 6.78
CA LYS A 134 -5.95 -20.94 5.48
C LYS A 134 -7.21 -21.56 4.88
N GLU A 135 -8.34 -21.47 5.58
CA GLU A 135 -9.62 -22.06 5.14
C GLU A 135 -10.39 -21.13 4.18
N ILE A 136 -9.90 -19.89 3.99
CA ILE A 136 -10.52 -18.93 3.06
C ILE A 136 -10.64 -19.56 1.68
N MET A 137 -11.86 -19.54 1.15
CA MET A 137 -12.19 -20.02 -0.19
C MET A 137 -11.78 -18.97 -1.23
N LEU A 138 -11.02 -19.37 -2.24
CA LEU A 138 -10.51 -18.51 -3.29
C LEU A 138 -11.11 -18.90 -4.65
N PRO A 139 -11.63 -17.93 -5.42
CA PRO A 139 -11.98 -18.19 -6.81
C PRO A 139 -10.71 -18.46 -7.62
N CYS A 140 -10.76 -19.45 -8.53
CA CYS A 140 -9.64 -19.82 -9.36
C CYS A 140 -10.09 -19.99 -10.80
N SER A 141 -9.30 -19.46 -11.76
CA SER A 141 -9.45 -19.68 -13.19
C SER A 141 -8.39 -20.69 -13.63
N VAL A 142 -8.80 -21.89 -13.99
CA VAL A 142 -7.92 -23.04 -14.26
C VAL A 142 -7.88 -23.33 -15.76
N TYR A 143 -6.71 -23.22 -16.34
CA TYR A 143 -6.41 -23.66 -17.70
C TYR A 143 -5.87 -25.10 -17.66
N ASP A 144 -6.38 -25.95 -18.54
CA ASP A 144 -5.83 -27.29 -18.72
C ASP A 144 -4.61 -27.26 -19.65
N SER A 145 -3.47 -27.74 -19.15
CA SER A 145 -2.26 -28.00 -19.93
C SER A 145 -1.76 -26.79 -20.78
N LEU A 146 -1.88 -25.55 -20.26
CA LEU A 146 -1.50 -24.36 -20.99
C LEU A 146 0.03 -24.27 -21.16
N PRO A 147 0.57 -24.16 -22.39
CA PRO A 147 2.01 -24.04 -22.63
C PRO A 147 2.65 -22.85 -21.91
N PRO A 148 3.92 -22.93 -21.47
CA PRO A 148 4.61 -21.85 -20.77
C PRO A 148 4.60 -20.50 -21.48
N SER A 149 4.74 -20.48 -22.82
CA SER A 149 4.67 -19.27 -23.64
C SER A 149 3.30 -18.57 -23.53
N ASN A 150 2.23 -19.35 -23.46
CA ASN A 150 0.88 -18.84 -23.33
C ASN A 150 0.61 -18.35 -21.89
N GLN A 151 1.16 -19.04 -20.88
CA GLN A 151 1.13 -18.56 -19.49
C GLN A 151 1.82 -17.20 -19.36
N ALA A 152 3.00 -17.00 -19.98
CA ALA A 152 3.71 -15.74 -20.02
C ALA A 152 2.90 -14.63 -20.71
N THR A 153 2.20 -14.96 -21.80
CA THR A 153 1.32 -14.01 -22.51
C THR A 153 0.16 -13.55 -21.63
N ILE A 154 -0.54 -14.48 -20.96
CA ILE A 154 -1.62 -14.14 -20.02
C ILE A 154 -1.09 -13.27 -18.88
N PHE A 155 0.02 -13.68 -18.26
CA PHE A 155 0.65 -12.93 -17.17
C PHE A 155 1.01 -11.50 -17.59
N SER A 156 1.66 -11.33 -18.76
CA SER A 156 2.05 -10.01 -19.26
C SER A 156 0.85 -9.14 -19.59
N THR A 157 -0.18 -9.70 -20.22
CA THR A 157 -1.41 -8.98 -20.60
C THR A 157 -2.15 -8.46 -19.38
N ILE A 158 -2.30 -9.27 -18.34
CA ILE A 158 -2.96 -8.87 -17.09
C ILE A 158 -2.16 -7.75 -16.40
N ASN A 159 -0.84 -7.92 -16.26
CA ASN A 159 -0.01 -6.95 -15.55
C ASN A 159 0.17 -5.63 -16.33
N PHE A 160 0.28 -5.69 -17.65
CA PHE A 160 0.45 -4.50 -18.50
C PHE A 160 -0.79 -3.59 -18.47
N ASN A 161 -1.97 -4.19 -18.46
CA ASN A 161 -3.24 -3.46 -18.48
C ASN A 161 -3.71 -2.99 -17.08
N GLN A 162 -3.06 -3.40 -16.00
CA GLN A 162 -3.39 -2.95 -14.65
C GLN A 162 -2.94 -1.52 -14.43
N GLN A 163 -3.87 -0.57 -14.47
CA GLN A 163 -3.62 0.80 -14.02
C GLN A 163 -3.66 0.85 -12.48
N LYS A 164 -2.60 1.41 -11.89
CA LYS A 164 -2.59 1.64 -10.43
C LYS A 164 -3.64 2.68 -10.06
N VAL A 165 -4.52 2.34 -9.13
CA VAL A 165 -5.42 3.31 -8.52
C VAL A 165 -4.59 4.46 -7.91
N PRO A 166 -4.86 5.74 -8.27
CA PRO A 166 -4.16 6.86 -7.66
C PRO A 166 -4.31 6.84 -6.15
N LYS A 167 -3.21 7.04 -5.41
CA LYS A 167 -3.23 7.04 -3.94
C LYS A 167 -4.27 8.02 -3.37
N SER A 168 -4.44 9.20 -3.99
CA SER A 168 -5.43 10.19 -3.59
C SER A 168 -6.86 9.66 -3.64
N LEU A 169 -7.19 8.78 -4.61
CA LEU A 169 -8.50 8.15 -4.68
C LEU A 169 -8.65 7.08 -3.59
N ALA A 170 -7.63 6.26 -3.36
CA ALA A 170 -7.65 5.26 -2.29
C ALA A 170 -7.82 5.92 -0.91
N TYR A 171 -7.07 6.99 -0.63
CA TYR A 171 -7.20 7.74 0.62
C TYR A 171 -8.58 8.38 0.80
N ARG A 172 -9.20 8.85 -0.29
CA ARG A 172 -10.55 9.38 -0.24
C ARG A 172 -11.60 8.32 0.12
N LEU A 173 -11.46 7.11 -0.45
CA LEU A 173 -12.36 6.00 -0.10
C LEU A 173 -12.29 5.66 1.39
N PHE A 174 -11.13 5.82 2.02
CA PHE A 174 -11.02 5.73 3.48
C PHE A 174 -11.76 6.86 4.21
N GLY A 175 -11.82 8.07 3.64
CA GLY A 175 -12.54 9.21 4.22
C GLY A 175 -14.06 9.01 4.39
N TYR A 176 -14.68 8.11 3.62
CA TYR A 176 -16.10 7.76 3.82
C TYR A 176 -16.40 7.08 5.16
N SER A 177 -15.39 6.56 5.84
CA SER A 177 -15.55 5.93 7.15
C SER A 177 -15.38 6.89 8.33
N LEU A 178 -15.21 8.21 8.08
CA LEU A 178 -15.00 9.21 9.15
C LEU A 178 -16.20 9.34 10.08
N ASP A 179 -17.41 9.22 9.54
CA ASP A 179 -18.65 9.37 10.31
C ASP A 179 -19.10 8.06 10.98
N ASP A 180 -18.59 6.92 10.48
CA ASP A 180 -19.02 5.59 10.93
C ASP A 180 -18.18 5.04 12.08
N ILE A 181 -16.98 5.58 12.30
CA ILE A 181 -16.00 5.06 13.26
C ILE A 181 -15.66 6.12 14.31
N SER A 182 -15.83 5.78 15.60
CA SER A 182 -15.40 6.66 16.69
C SER A 182 -13.91 7.00 16.59
N ARG A 183 -13.57 8.27 16.83
CA ARG A 183 -12.23 8.83 16.58
C ARG A 183 -11.10 8.10 17.30
N GLU A 184 -11.37 7.53 18.44
CA GLU A 184 -10.42 6.73 19.21
C GLU A 184 -9.98 5.42 18.53
N TYR A 185 -10.74 5.00 17.50
CA TYR A 185 -10.47 3.81 16.69
C TYR A 185 -9.91 4.13 15.30
N TRP A 186 -9.70 5.41 14.99
CA TRP A 186 -9.21 5.78 13.67
C TRP A 186 -7.81 5.23 13.40
N PRO A 187 -7.63 4.42 12.35
CA PRO A 187 -6.30 4.02 11.89
C PRO A 187 -5.51 5.22 11.36
N PRO A 188 -4.17 5.10 11.21
CA PRO A 188 -3.30 6.23 10.85
C PRO A 188 -3.71 6.94 9.56
N ASP A 189 -4.11 6.17 8.55
CA ASP A 189 -4.53 6.68 7.25
C ASP A 189 -5.83 7.49 7.35
N LEU A 190 -6.79 7.07 8.16
CA LEU A 190 -8.02 7.81 8.37
C LEU A 190 -7.76 9.16 9.06
N LEU A 191 -6.89 9.16 10.08
CA LEU A 191 -6.48 10.41 10.75
C LEU A 191 -5.75 11.35 9.80
N ALA A 192 -4.85 10.83 8.94
CA ALA A 192 -4.11 11.63 7.97
C ALA A 192 -5.03 12.22 6.88
N VAL A 193 -6.05 11.48 6.45
CA VAL A 193 -7.10 11.96 5.53
C VAL A 193 -7.90 13.08 6.19
N TYR A 194 -8.35 12.89 7.44
CA TYR A 194 -9.04 13.93 8.20
C TYR A 194 -8.22 15.22 8.30
N PHE A 195 -6.93 15.13 8.64
CA PHE A 195 -6.07 16.32 8.65
C PHE A 195 -5.93 16.95 7.26
N SER A 196 -5.79 16.17 6.21
CA SER A 196 -5.73 16.70 4.84
C SER A 196 -6.98 17.52 4.50
N GLU A 197 -8.17 16.99 4.81
CA GLU A 197 -9.42 17.73 4.59
C GLU A 197 -9.51 18.98 5.45
N LYS A 198 -9.18 18.87 6.73
CA LYS A 198 -9.24 20.02 7.67
C LYS A 198 -8.28 21.12 7.25
N PHE A 199 -7.04 20.77 6.86
CA PHE A 199 -6.02 21.73 6.41
C PHE A 199 -6.38 22.38 5.06
N SER A 200 -7.11 21.70 4.21
CA SER A 200 -7.58 22.25 2.94
C SER A 200 -8.79 23.17 3.06
N LYS A 201 -9.68 22.88 4.01
CA LYS A 201 -10.99 23.58 4.15
C LYS A 201 -11.01 24.74 5.15
N THR A 202 -10.07 24.77 6.11
CA THR A 202 -10.04 25.78 7.17
C THR A 202 -9.17 26.96 6.78
N GLY A 203 -9.75 28.18 6.68
CA GLY A 203 -9.09 29.37 6.13
C GLY A 203 -7.81 29.82 6.84
N GLU A 204 -7.69 29.57 8.14
CA GLU A 204 -6.51 29.93 8.95
C GLU A 204 -5.35 28.94 8.79
N TYR A 205 -5.58 27.78 8.18
CA TYR A 205 -4.57 26.73 8.08
C TYR A 205 -3.63 26.95 6.89
N PRO A 206 -2.36 26.50 7.00
CA PRO A 206 -1.33 26.84 6.00
C PRO A 206 -1.63 26.27 4.60
N PHE A 207 -2.38 25.20 4.49
CA PHE A 207 -2.75 24.56 3.21
C PHE A 207 -4.16 24.89 2.73
N TYR A 208 -4.80 25.95 3.24
CA TYR A 208 -6.14 26.33 2.81
C TYR A 208 -6.22 26.47 1.28
N LYS A 209 -7.13 25.70 0.63
CA LYS A 209 -7.31 25.63 -0.82
C LYS A 209 -6.07 25.17 -1.61
N ARG A 210 -5.09 24.51 -0.97
CA ARG A 210 -3.83 24.09 -1.60
C ARG A 210 -3.70 22.58 -1.85
N LEU A 211 -4.57 21.76 -1.27
CA LEU A 211 -4.51 20.31 -1.39
C LEU A 211 -5.56 19.84 -2.42
N LYS A 212 -5.07 19.43 -3.61
CA LYS A 212 -5.93 18.90 -4.68
C LYS A 212 -6.39 17.49 -4.38
N ASN A 213 -7.70 17.31 -4.41
CA ASN A 213 -8.31 16.00 -4.54
C ASN A 213 -8.78 15.84 -6.00
N ARG A 214 -8.16 14.95 -6.79
CA ARG A 214 -8.40 14.81 -8.25
C ARG A 214 -9.82 14.48 -8.65
N VAL A 215 -10.70 14.17 -7.71
CA VAL A 215 -12.06 13.65 -8.00
C VAL A 215 -13.16 14.62 -7.64
N LEU A 216 -12.88 15.72 -6.92
CA LEU A 216 -13.84 16.77 -6.59
C LEU A 216 -13.47 18.06 -7.31
N HIS A 217 -14.49 18.77 -7.83
CA HIS A 217 -14.37 20.15 -8.25
C HIS A 217 -14.26 21.06 -7.02
N GLU A 218 -13.18 20.92 -6.26
CA GLU A 218 -12.91 21.80 -5.13
C GLU A 218 -12.35 23.13 -5.64
N VAL A 219 -12.75 24.23 -5.01
CA VAL A 219 -12.15 25.55 -5.28
C VAL A 219 -10.71 25.52 -4.76
N ILE A 220 -9.77 25.53 -5.68
CA ILE A 220 -8.34 25.50 -5.42
C ILE A 220 -7.77 26.88 -5.70
N ALA A 221 -6.72 27.27 -4.98
CA ALA A 221 -6.03 28.52 -5.22
C ALA A 221 -5.32 28.51 -6.59
N ASP A 222 -5.32 29.66 -7.26
CA ASP A 222 -4.86 29.79 -8.65
C ASP A 222 -3.33 29.75 -8.80
N ASP A 223 -2.59 30.13 -7.75
CA ASP A 223 -1.14 30.29 -7.79
C ASP A 223 -0.37 28.97 -7.66
N TRP A 224 -0.73 28.10 -6.72
CA TRP A 224 -0.14 26.77 -6.58
C TRP A 224 -1.02 25.80 -5.80
N SER A 225 -0.78 24.52 -6.03
CA SER A 225 -1.45 23.44 -5.30
C SER A 225 -0.72 22.11 -5.51
N ILE A 226 -0.87 21.20 -4.57
CA ILE A 226 -0.28 19.85 -4.60
C ILE A 226 -1.37 18.79 -4.44
N SER A 227 -1.04 17.54 -4.78
CA SER A 227 -1.92 16.42 -4.48
C SER A 227 -2.07 16.21 -2.96
N SER A 228 -3.29 16.01 -2.47
CA SER A 228 -3.59 15.67 -1.08
C SER A 228 -2.79 14.45 -0.59
N SER A 229 -2.47 13.51 -1.48
CA SER A 229 -1.66 12.34 -1.13
C SER A 229 -0.27 12.69 -0.60
N VAL A 230 0.33 13.80 -1.04
CA VAL A 230 1.65 14.25 -0.55
C VAL A 230 1.58 14.67 0.91
N PHE A 231 0.53 15.41 1.27
CA PHE A 231 0.28 15.82 2.65
C PHE A 231 -0.04 14.60 3.53
N ILE A 232 -0.91 13.71 3.05
CA ILE A 232 -1.30 12.47 3.76
C ILE A 232 -0.07 11.57 4.00
N ASP A 233 0.75 11.31 2.96
CA ASP A 233 1.99 10.52 3.09
C ASP A 233 2.96 11.18 4.10
N GLY A 234 3.03 12.52 4.09
CA GLY A 234 3.81 13.30 5.05
C GLY A 234 3.36 13.08 6.49
N VAL A 235 2.07 13.26 6.77
CA VAL A 235 1.49 13.01 8.11
C VAL A 235 1.71 11.56 8.54
N LEU A 236 1.45 10.60 7.65
CA LEU A 236 1.67 9.18 7.94
C LEU A 236 3.11 8.90 8.36
N SER A 237 4.09 9.53 7.72
CA SER A 237 5.52 9.36 8.06
C SER A 237 5.84 9.79 9.50
N LEU A 238 5.05 10.68 10.08
CA LEU A 238 5.22 11.19 11.45
C LEU A 238 4.58 10.31 12.52
N ILE A 239 3.50 9.57 12.17
CA ILE A 239 2.67 8.84 13.16
C ILE A 239 2.76 7.31 13.05
N SER A 240 3.20 6.77 11.91
CA SER A 240 3.26 5.32 11.70
C SER A 240 4.30 4.93 10.66
N LYS A 241 5.14 3.95 11.00
CA LYS A 241 6.09 3.33 10.07
C LYS A 241 5.39 2.37 9.10
N ASN A 242 4.31 1.72 9.54
CA ASN A 242 3.52 0.80 8.74
C ASN A 242 2.01 1.03 8.97
N PRO A 243 1.42 2.07 8.35
CA PRO A 243 0.01 2.46 8.54
C PRO A 243 -0.99 1.32 8.28
N ARG A 244 -0.70 0.50 7.26
CA ARG A 244 -1.54 -0.64 6.89
C ARG A 244 -1.57 -1.71 8.00
N SER A 245 -0.42 -2.04 8.56
CA SER A 245 -0.32 -2.99 9.68
C SER A 245 -1.05 -2.47 10.93
N ASP A 246 -0.93 -1.17 11.21
CA ASP A 246 -1.63 -0.53 12.32
C ASP A 246 -3.15 -0.59 12.14
N ARG A 247 -3.64 -0.32 10.91
CA ARG A 247 -5.05 -0.45 10.55
C ARG A 247 -5.57 -1.86 10.87
N TYR A 248 -4.89 -2.90 10.40
CA TYR A 248 -5.31 -4.29 10.65
C TYR A 248 -5.32 -4.61 12.14
N THR A 249 -4.33 -4.13 12.89
CA THR A 249 -4.27 -4.32 14.34
C THR A 249 -5.45 -3.64 15.05
N ILE A 250 -5.79 -2.40 14.68
CA ILE A 250 -6.90 -1.66 15.28
C ILE A 250 -8.23 -2.33 14.94
N ASN A 251 -8.45 -2.70 13.67
CA ASN A 251 -9.72 -3.27 13.22
C ASN A 251 -9.95 -4.69 13.76
N ALA A 252 -8.94 -5.56 13.71
CA ALA A 252 -9.06 -6.96 14.12
C ALA A 252 -9.51 -7.20 15.57
N ILE A 253 -9.48 -6.20 16.45
CA ILE A 253 -9.87 -6.35 17.82
C ILE A 253 -11.07 -5.44 18.17
N ASN A 254 -11.35 -4.41 17.36
CA ASN A 254 -12.58 -3.66 17.49
C ASN A 254 -13.79 -4.55 17.21
N SER A 255 -13.69 -5.44 16.22
CA SER A 255 -14.69 -6.47 15.90
C SER A 255 -14.91 -7.50 17.03
N LYS A 256 -13.94 -7.68 17.93
CA LYS A 256 -14.04 -8.60 19.09
C LYS A 256 -14.58 -7.94 20.37
N GLY A 257 -15.07 -6.71 20.29
CA GLY A 257 -15.67 -6.00 21.42
C GLY A 257 -14.67 -5.52 22.48
N ASN A 258 -13.38 -5.53 22.20
CA ASN A 258 -12.34 -5.12 23.13
C ASN A 258 -12.00 -3.63 22.88
N ASN A 259 -12.62 -2.73 23.64
CA ASN A 259 -12.61 -1.28 23.45
C ASN A 259 -11.28 -0.60 23.87
N GLN A 260 -10.16 -1.01 23.29
CA GLN A 260 -8.84 -0.41 23.59
C GLN A 260 -8.40 0.67 22.59
N GLY A 261 -9.16 0.89 21.52
CA GLY A 261 -8.85 1.90 20.50
C GLY A 261 -7.42 1.76 19.93
N ARG A 262 -6.73 2.88 19.75
CA ARG A 262 -5.33 2.91 19.25
C ARG A 262 -4.32 2.43 20.29
N GLY A 263 -4.67 2.44 21.57
CA GLY A 263 -3.79 2.01 22.66
C GLY A 263 -3.22 0.60 22.50
N ARG A 264 -3.92 -0.24 21.72
CA ARG A 264 -3.47 -1.61 21.39
C ARG A 264 -2.19 -1.67 20.60
N LEU A 265 -1.84 -0.64 19.85
CA LEU A 265 -0.57 -0.58 19.12
C LEU A 265 0.63 -0.58 20.08
N LEU A 266 0.42 -0.27 21.36
CA LEU A 266 1.45 -0.41 22.41
C LEU A 266 1.83 -1.86 22.68
N ASP A 267 0.87 -2.79 22.53
CA ASP A 267 1.07 -4.22 22.82
C ASP A 267 1.75 -4.95 21.64
N THR A 268 1.89 -4.28 20.51
CA THR A 268 2.61 -4.86 19.36
C THR A 268 4.11 -4.65 19.55
N ASN A 269 4.89 -5.73 19.55
CA ASN A 269 6.37 -5.72 19.60
C ASN A 269 7.02 -5.07 18.35
N LEU A 270 6.27 -4.34 17.54
CA LEU A 270 6.75 -3.60 16.39
C LEU A 270 7.44 -2.33 16.89
N LYS A 271 8.77 -2.27 16.77
CA LYS A 271 9.54 -1.05 17.01
C LYS A 271 9.19 0.00 15.95
N ASP A 272 8.19 0.80 16.23
CA ASP A 272 7.84 1.96 15.43
C ASP A 272 8.37 3.21 16.14
N ASN A 273 9.36 3.85 15.51
CA ASN A 273 10.02 5.06 16.00
C ASN A 273 9.51 6.33 15.31
N SER A 274 8.29 6.32 14.79
CA SER A 274 7.69 7.53 14.23
C SER A 274 7.54 8.60 15.32
N PRO A 275 8.00 9.84 15.09
CA PRO A 275 8.20 10.82 16.17
C PRO A 275 6.91 11.24 16.89
N LEU A 276 5.76 11.26 16.21
CA LEU A 276 4.47 11.61 16.80
C LEU A 276 3.60 10.39 17.14
N ARG A 277 4.17 9.17 17.09
CA ARG A 277 3.44 7.94 17.38
C ARG A 277 2.85 7.91 18.78
N SER A 278 3.58 8.37 19.79
CA SER A 278 3.08 8.44 21.17
C SER A 278 1.82 9.29 21.30
N PHE A 279 1.76 10.43 20.63
CA PHE A 279 0.56 11.27 20.60
C PHE A 279 -0.59 10.57 19.88
N TYR A 280 -0.32 9.90 18.76
CA TYR A 280 -1.32 9.15 18.00
C TYR A 280 -1.94 8.01 18.84
N ILE A 281 -1.12 7.20 19.50
CA ILE A 281 -1.57 6.06 20.32
C ILE A 281 -2.49 6.49 21.47
N VAL A 282 -2.18 7.60 22.13
CA VAL A 282 -2.98 8.13 23.25
C VAL A 282 -4.13 9.05 22.81
N ASN A 283 -4.48 9.05 21.52
CA ASN A 283 -5.54 9.87 20.93
C ASN A 283 -5.35 11.40 21.11
N ASN A 284 -4.12 11.87 21.30
CA ASN A 284 -3.81 13.29 21.39
C ASN A 284 -3.60 13.91 20.00
N ASP A 285 -4.61 13.76 19.13
CA ASP A 285 -4.62 14.27 17.77
C ASP A 285 -4.47 15.79 17.71
N LYS A 286 -4.96 16.49 18.77
CA LYS A 286 -4.86 17.95 18.88
C LYS A 286 -3.39 18.40 18.97
N ALA A 287 -2.54 17.66 19.67
CA ALA A 287 -1.11 17.98 19.74
C ALA A 287 -0.44 17.79 18.39
N ILE A 288 -0.76 16.69 17.66
CA ILE A 288 -0.26 16.47 16.30
C ILE A 288 -0.67 17.62 15.38
N GLU A 289 -1.94 18.00 15.40
CA GLU A 289 -2.48 19.11 14.62
C GLU A 289 -1.77 20.44 14.92
N GLN A 290 -1.56 20.76 16.19
CA GLN A 290 -0.88 22.00 16.62
C GLN A 290 0.59 22.05 16.15
N ILE A 291 1.31 20.92 16.19
CA ILE A 291 2.68 20.83 15.68
C ILE A 291 2.69 21.10 14.17
N LEU A 292 1.79 20.50 13.40
CA LEU A 292 1.69 20.71 11.96
C LEU A 292 1.33 22.17 11.62
N ILE A 293 0.38 22.77 12.34
CA ILE A 293 -0.02 24.16 12.12
C ILE A 293 1.16 25.10 12.40
N LEU A 294 1.83 24.95 13.54
CA LEU A 294 2.93 25.82 13.95
C LEU A 294 4.08 25.76 12.94
N TYR A 295 4.48 24.54 12.58
CA TYR A 295 5.57 24.32 11.61
C TYR A 295 5.22 24.87 10.21
N PHE A 296 4.08 24.49 9.66
CA PHE A 296 3.72 24.89 8.30
C PHE A 296 3.23 26.34 8.20
N ASN A 297 2.77 26.97 9.26
CA ASN A 297 2.57 28.43 9.27
C ASN A 297 3.90 29.17 9.18
N THR A 298 4.93 28.71 9.89
CA THR A 298 6.28 29.26 9.75
C THR A 298 6.79 29.12 8.32
N VAL A 299 6.63 27.93 7.72
CA VAL A 299 7.00 27.70 6.31
C VAL A 299 6.22 28.64 5.38
N LYS A 300 4.90 28.78 5.59
CA LYS A 300 4.04 29.66 4.79
C LYS A 300 4.48 31.12 4.87
N GLU A 301 4.66 31.63 6.08
CA GLU A 301 5.00 33.03 6.32
C GLU A 301 6.38 33.39 5.77
N HIS A 302 7.35 32.45 5.84
CA HIS A 302 8.73 32.73 5.48
C HIS A 302 9.08 32.34 4.05
N PHE A 303 8.65 31.17 3.57
CA PHE A 303 9.06 30.61 2.28
C PHE A 303 8.00 30.64 1.18
N TRP A 304 6.68 30.72 1.54
CA TRP A 304 5.62 30.78 0.54
C TRP A 304 5.13 32.20 0.31
N THR A 305 6.08 33.14 0.31
CA THR A 305 5.82 34.55 0.01
C THR A 305 5.53 34.74 -1.48
N GLU A 306 4.80 35.80 -1.81
CA GLU A 306 4.50 36.12 -3.21
C GLU A 306 5.78 36.23 -4.07
N THR A 307 6.82 36.86 -3.55
CA THR A 307 8.13 36.98 -4.22
C THR A 307 8.76 35.62 -4.47
N ALA A 308 8.78 34.69 -3.49
CA ALA A 308 9.34 33.36 -3.65
C ALA A 308 8.55 32.53 -4.65
N ILE A 309 7.21 32.65 -4.64
CA ILE A 309 6.33 31.95 -5.58
C ILE A 309 6.54 32.45 -7.01
N GLN A 310 6.59 33.75 -7.23
CA GLN A 310 6.87 34.36 -8.54
C GLN A 310 8.26 33.97 -9.08
N ASN A 311 9.25 33.80 -8.20
CA ASN A 311 10.58 33.29 -8.56
C ASN A 311 10.64 31.75 -8.69
N GLY A 312 9.52 31.05 -8.58
CA GLY A 312 9.41 29.63 -8.89
C GLY A 312 9.91 28.68 -7.80
N THR A 313 9.83 29.09 -6.51
CA THR A 313 10.27 28.25 -5.38
C THR A 313 9.76 26.80 -5.48
N VAL A 314 10.64 25.86 -5.27
CA VAL A 314 10.29 24.42 -5.27
C VAL A 314 9.55 24.00 -3.99
N LEU A 315 9.54 24.83 -2.94
CA LEU A 315 8.89 24.50 -1.67
C LEU A 315 7.35 24.46 -1.75
N VAL A 316 6.74 25.00 -2.82
CA VAL A 316 5.30 24.87 -3.11
C VAL A 316 5.00 23.70 -4.06
N ARG A 317 5.99 22.91 -4.43
CA ARG A 317 5.86 21.72 -5.29
C ARG A 317 5.89 20.43 -4.46
N THR A 318 5.46 19.33 -5.07
CA THR A 318 5.46 17.99 -4.43
C THR A 318 6.79 17.65 -3.77
N ILE A 319 7.92 17.89 -4.46
CA ILE A 319 9.25 17.59 -3.94
C ILE A 319 9.62 18.42 -2.71
N GLY A 320 9.27 19.72 -2.72
CA GLY A 320 9.51 20.62 -1.60
C GLY A 320 8.70 20.26 -0.37
N ILE A 321 7.39 20.03 -0.54
CA ILE A 321 6.51 19.60 0.57
C ILE A 321 6.97 18.26 1.15
N SER A 322 7.35 17.31 0.29
CA SER A 322 7.89 16.01 0.75
C SER A 322 9.19 16.16 1.52
N ALA A 323 10.09 17.08 1.07
CA ALA A 323 11.33 17.38 1.76
C ALA A 323 11.09 18.07 3.11
N LEU A 324 10.12 18.98 3.20
CA LEU A 324 9.71 19.66 4.44
C LEU A 324 9.16 18.65 5.47
N PHE A 325 8.33 17.71 5.08
CA PHE A 325 7.87 16.64 5.97
C PHE A 325 9.01 15.71 6.43
N ARG A 326 9.91 15.36 5.51
CA ARG A 326 11.09 14.56 5.84
C ARG A 326 12.01 15.29 6.83
N PHE A 327 12.22 16.57 6.62
CA PHE A 327 13.01 17.42 7.52
C PHE A 327 12.35 17.53 8.91
N LEU A 328 11.05 17.85 8.96
CA LEU A 328 10.30 17.88 10.21
C LEU A 328 10.41 16.54 10.97
N ARG A 329 10.25 15.41 10.25
CA ARG A 329 10.39 14.08 10.85
C ARG A 329 11.76 13.88 11.49
N THR A 330 12.84 14.25 10.78
CA THR A 330 14.21 14.12 11.31
C THR A 330 14.39 14.98 12.56
N LYS A 331 14.02 16.25 12.51
CA LYS A 331 14.16 17.14 13.67
C LYS A 331 13.35 16.70 14.87
N LEU A 332 12.11 16.23 14.67
CA LEU A 332 11.31 15.66 15.75
C LEU A 332 11.92 14.39 16.35
N MET A 333 12.63 13.58 15.55
CA MET A 333 13.34 12.39 16.06
C MET A 333 14.59 12.75 16.87
N ASP A 334 15.26 13.84 16.53
CA ASP A 334 16.45 14.32 17.19
C ASP A 334 16.15 15.07 18.51
N MET A 335 14.91 15.56 18.66
CA MET A 335 14.47 16.25 19.89
C MET A 335 14.40 15.30 21.08
N SER A 336 14.98 15.66 22.20
CA SER A 336 14.87 14.95 23.46
C SER A 336 13.44 14.90 23.99
N LYS A 337 12.64 15.94 23.70
CA LYS A 337 11.22 16.07 24.05
C LYS A 337 10.48 16.88 22.98
N ILE A 338 9.36 16.38 22.51
CA ILE A 338 8.47 17.10 21.60
C ILE A 338 7.48 17.93 22.41
N ASN A 339 7.71 19.24 22.46
CA ASN A 339 6.86 20.20 23.13
C ASN A 339 6.82 21.53 22.33
N LYS A 340 5.97 22.47 22.75
CA LYS A 340 5.78 23.73 22.05
C LYS A 340 7.07 24.58 22.00
N GLU A 341 7.91 24.53 23.02
CA GLU A 341 9.15 25.30 23.12
C GLU A 341 10.15 24.83 22.04
N ASN A 342 10.44 23.54 22.00
CA ASN A 342 11.38 22.96 21.02
C ASN A 342 10.87 23.12 19.58
N ILE A 343 9.55 23.05 19.34
CA ILE A 343 8.99 23.34 18.02
C ILE A 343 9.15 24.82 17.66
N ASN A 344 8.98 25.75 18.61
CA ASN A 344 9.23 27.16 18.37
C ASN A 344 10.72 27.44 18.03
N GLU A 345 11.67 26.78 18.72
CA GLU A 345 13.09 26.89 18.39
C GLU A 345 13.38 26.41 16.95
N LEU A 346 12.79 25.28 16.53
CA LEU A 346 12.87 24.83 15.15
C LEU A 346 12.30 25.86 14.18
N CYS A 347 11.15 26.46 14.50
CA CYS A 347 10.52 27.49 13.69
C CYS A 347 11.37 28.77 13.60
N LEU A 348 12.00 29.19 14.68
CA LEU A 348 12.92 30.33 14.69
C LEU A 348 14.16 30.05 13.82
N ALA A 349 14.78 28.88 13.99
CA ALA A 349 15.94 28.49 13.17
C ALA A 349 15.63 28.40 11.66
N LEU A 350 14.39 28.01 11.28
CA LEU A 350 13.94 28.05 9.88
C LEU A 350 13.88 29.47 9.31
N ARG A 351 13.53 30.45 10.12
CA ARG A 351 13.42 31.86 9.70
C ARG A 351 14.78 32.53 9.45
N GLU A 352 15.89 31.93 9.89
CA GLU A 352 17.23 32.40 9.61
C GLU A 352 17.71 32.09 8.18
N LEU A 353 17.01 31.17 7.49
CA LEU A 353 17.36 30.80 6.12
C LEU A 353 16.91 31.88 5.11
N ASP A 354 17.62 31.99 3.99
CA ASP A 354 17.17 32.82 2.87
C ASP A 354 15.91 32.23 2.23
N PRO A 355 14.77 32.93 2.22
CA PRO A 355 13.53 32.41 1.62
C PRO A 355 13.64 32.20 0.10
N LEU A 356 14.60 32.81 -0.58
CA LEU A 356 14.82 32.70 -2.02
C LEU A 356 15.79 31.57 -2.40
N GLU A 357 16.46 30.93 -1.46
CA GLU A 357 17.38 29.81 -1.72
C GLU A 357 16.74 28.72 -2.58
N PHE A 358 15.47 28.43 -2.35
CA PHE A 358 14.76 27.33 -3.01
C PHE A 358 14.11 27.70 -4.35
N THR A 359 14.53 28.83 -4.96
CA THR A 359 14.03 29.30 -6.27
C THR A 359 14.86 28.77 -7.44
N ASP A 360 16.08 28.28 -7.21
CA ASP A 360 16.94 27.72 -8.24
C ASP A 360 16.45 26.31 -8.66
N THR A 361 15.68 26.26 -9.73
CA THR A 361 15.11 25.00 -10.28
C THR A 361 16.14 24.09 -10.95
N ASN A 362 17.34 24.59 -11.28
CA ASN A 362 18.45 23.78 -11.78
C ASN A 362 19.13 23.03 -10.63
N LYS A 363 19.30 23.68 -9.49
CA LYS A 363 19.82 23.07 -8.26
C LYS A 363 18.82 22.09 -7.67
N TYR A 364 17.54 22.46 -7.61
CA TYR A 364 16.44 21.70 -7.00
C TYR A 364 15.47 21.16 -8.05
N THR A 365 15.92 20.18 -8.81
CA THR A 365 15.12 19.56 -9.89
C THR A 365 13.86 18.87 -9.36
N SER A 366 12.81 18.75 -10.20
CA SER A 366 11.53 18.09 -9.84
C SER A 366 11.65 16.54 -9.80
N THR A 367 12.70 16.02 -9.17
CA THR A 367 13.05 14.61 -9.07
C THR A 367 13.33 14.22 -7.61
N THR A 368 13.44 12.92 -7.33
CA THR A 368 13.89 12.43 -6.01
C THR A 368 15.24 12.99 -5.59
N VAL A 369 16.14 13.25 -6.56
CA VAL A 369 17.45 13.88 -6.30
C VAL A 369 17.26 15.31 -5.81
N GLY A 370 16.39 16.09 -6.46
CA GLY A 370 16.07 17.45 -6.03
C GLY A 370 15.42 17.51 -4.66
N GLN A 371 14.50 16.59 -4.36
CA GLN A 371 13.94 16.42 -3.01
C GLN A 371 15.03 16.18 -1.97
N GLY A 372 16.01 15.31 -2.28
CA GLY A 372 17.15 15.05 -1.42
C GLY A 372 18.00 16.28 -1.17
N LYS A 373 18.26 17.10 -2.21
CA LYS A 373 19.02 18.34 -2.08
C LYS A 373 18.31 19.39 -1.19
N VAL A 374 16.98 19.55 -1.34
CA VAL A 374 16.19 20.43 -0.46
C VAL A 374 16.30 19.97 0.99
N TYR A 375 16.07 18.67 1.24
CA TYR A 375 16.19 18.10 2.58
C TYR A 375 17.60 18.30 3.18
N ASN A 376 18.66 18.00 2.44
CA ASN A 376 20.03 18.13 2.93
C ASN A 376 20.36 19.59 3.26
N TYR A 377 19.97 20.54 2.40
CA TYR A 377 20.17 21.97 2.68
C TYR A 377 19.50 22.38 4.01
N LEU A 378 18.21 22.03 4.19
CA LEU A 378 17.49 22.32 5.43
C LEU A 378 18.19 21.69 6.64
N ASN A 379 18.60 20.40 6.52
CA ASN A 379 19.20 19.67 7.62
C ASN A 379 20.59 20.18 8.02
N ASP A 380 21.37 20.66 7.05
CA ASP A 380 22.75 21.15 7.26
C ASP A 380 22.78 22.58 7.85
N HIS A 381 21.78 23.41 7.53
CA HIS A 381 21.74 24.82 7.94
C HIS A 381 20.84 25.09 9.14
N VAL A 382 19.84 24.24 9.42
CA VAL A 382 18.99 24.36 10.62
C VAL A 382 19.53 23.47 11.72
N LYS A 383 20.17 24.06 12.71
CA LYS A 383 20.69 23.37 13.89
C LYS A 383 19.85 23.74 15.12
N ILE A 384 19.35 22.77 15.82
CA ILE A 384 18.59 22.89 17.09
C ILE A 384 19.12 21.85 18.06
#